data_0fdd56c1138a5f1a6a52e4f49f6e2424
#
_entry.id   0fdd56c1138a5f1a6a52e4f49f6e2424
#
_cell.length_a   1.000
_cell.length_b   1.000
_cell.length_c   1.000
_cell.angle_alpha   90.00
_cell.angle_beta   90.00
_cell.angle_gamma   90.00
#
_symmetry.space_group_name_H-M   'P 1'
#
loop_
_entity.id
_entity.type
_entity.pdbx_description
1 polymer ?
#
loop_
_entity_poly.entity_id
_entity_poly.type
_entity_poly.pdbx_seq_one_letter_code
_entity_poly.pdbx_strand_id
1 'polypeptide(L)'
;MGMVQMAGVGADEALAKYAAKYEIPVGVSTAASMSLEKYAEYSRGYAWFQLYYMADHVVLEKLLNRILKAGYKTLIFTIDVPEVGFRPNEIKNGLTMPFKLGPRQIFDFAMHPSWSLKTLLHGAPKFGNFSDTNSFNRNASRAGADWEFLKYLRDHWPNNLVIKGVLNTEDAKNMKGIGVDGIYVSSHGGRQLASAPVSYTHLRAHET
;
A
#
# COMPACT_ATOMS: atom_id res chain seq x y z
N MET A 1 2.32 -3.87 2.24
CA MET A 1 1.06 -4.01 2.99
C MET A 1 0.83 -2.76 3.81
N GLY A 2 -0.43 -2.33 3.98
CA GLY A 2 -0.76 -1.25 4.92
C GLY A 2 -0.89 -1.79 6.35
N MET A 3 -0.61 -0.94 7.35
CA MET A 3 -0.79 -1.23 8.76
C MET A 3 -0.18 -2.56 9.24
N VAL A 4 1.05 -2.84 8.84
CA VAL A 4 1.76 -4.11 9.17
C VAL A 4 1.91 -4.29 10.69
N GLN A 5 1.96 -3.21 11.44
CA GLN A 5 2.03 -3.23 12.91
C GLN A 5 0.81 -3.93 13.55
N MET A 6 -0.31 -4.08 12.82
CA MET A 6 -1.44 -4.91 13.29
C MET A 6 -1.07 -6.39 13.42
N ALA A 7 -0.13 -6.88 12.63
CA ALA A 7 0.38 -8.25 12.75
C ALA A 7 1.33 -8.40 13.95
N GLY A 8 2.03 -7.34 14.31
CA GLY A 8 2.92 -7.31 15.47
C GLY A 8 3.66 -5.99 15.61
N VAL A 9 3.87 -5.58 16.83
CA VAL A 9 4.65 -4.39 17.15
C VAL A 9 6.08 -4.56 16.63
N GLY A 10 6.60 -3.54 15.93
CA GLY A 10 7.94 -3.55 15.33
C GLY A 10 8.03 -4.26 13.97
N ALA A 11 6.92 -4.78 13.42
CA ALA A 11 6.94 -5.50 12.15
C ALA A 11 7.38 -4.61 10.97
N ASP A 12 6.97 -3.35 10.94
CA ASP A 12 7.42 -2.38 9.92
C ASP A 12 8.94 -2.18 9.95
N GLU A 13 9.48 -1.97 11.15
CA GLU A 13 10.93 -1.78 11.35
C GLU A 13 11.72 -3.03 10.97
N ALA A 14 11.24 -4.21 11.37
CA ALA A 14 11.85 -5.48 11.01
C ALA A 14 11.91 -5.66 9.49
N LEU A 15 10.80 -5.42 8.78
CA LEU A 15 10.76 -5.50 7.32
C LEU A 15 11.76 -4.55 6.66
N ALA A 16 11.84 -3.29 7.12
CA ALA A 16 12.78 -2.32 6.58
C ALA A 16 14.24 -2.74 6.80
N LYS A 17 14.57 -3.18 8.02
CA LYS A 17 15.94 -3.65 8.36
C LYS A 17 16.33 -4.92 7.61
N TYR A 18 15.41 -5.88 7.44
CA TYR A 18 15.68 -7.08 6.65
C TYR A 18 15.82 -6.77 5.16
N ALA A 19 15.05 -5.82 4.63
CA ALA A 19 15.23 -5.34 3.26
C ALA A 19 16.64 -4.81 3.04
N ALA A 20 17.14 -3.95 3.94
CA ALA A 20 18.51 -3.46 3.91
C ALA A 20 19.55 -4.58 4.06
N LYS A 21 19.31 -5.54 4.98
CA LYS A 21 20.24 -6.64 5.25
C LYS A 21 20.43 -7.57 4.05
N TYR A 22 19.35 -7.85 3.34
CA TYR A 22 19.35 -8.78 2.21
C TYR A 22 19.37 -8.08 0.85
N GLU A 23 19.45 -6.75 0.84
CA GLU A 23 19.50 -5.94 -0.39
C GLU A 23 18.30 -6.17 -1.33
N ILE A 24 17.11 -6.35 -0.75
CA ILE A 24 15.86 -6.59 -1.48
C ILE A 24 14.88 -5.42 -1.29
N PRO A 25 14.09 -5.08 -2.32
CA PRO A 25 13.10 -4.02 -2.19
C PRO A 25 12.01 -4.32 -1.17
N VAL A 26 11.59 -3.30 -0.41
CA VAL A 26 10.41 -3.34 0.46
C VAL A 26 9.38 -2.30 0.05
N GLY A 27 8.15 -2.74 -0.22
CA GLY A 27 7.03 -1.85 -0.55
C GLY A 27 6.44 -1.18 0.68
N VAL A 28 6.57 0.15 0.75
CA VAL A 28 6.04 1.00 1.82
C VAL A 28 4.70 1.57 1.41
N SER A 29 3.62 1.15 2.08
CA SER A 29 2.28 1.58 1.73
C SER A 29 2.00 3.03 2.14
N THR A 30 1.17 3.73 1.34
CA THR A 30 0.51 4.98 1.76
C THR A 30 -0.10 4.85 3.16
N ALA A 31 -0.71 3.69 3.46
CA ALA A 31 -1.34 3.37 4.73
C ALA A 31 -0.42 2.56 5.67
N ALA A 32 0.90 2.77 5.63
CA ALA A 32 1.85 2.12 6.53
C ALA A 32 1.67 2.59 7.98
N SER A 33 2.04 1.75 8.94
CA SER A 33 1.98 2.11 10.38
C SER A 33 3.20 2.91 10.82
N MET A 34 4.33 2.76 10.15
CA MET A 34 5.54 3.56 10.35
C MET A 34 5.64 4.63 9.28
N SER A 35 6.19 5.80 9.62
CA SER A 35 6.35 6.88 8.65
C SER A 35 7.32 6.53 7.53
N LEU A 36 7.11 7.13 6.36
CA LEU A 36 7.94 6.90 5.19
C LEU A 36 9.40 7.29 5.42
N GLU A 37 9.65 8.31 6.24
CA GLU A 37 11.00 8.76 6.58
C GLU A 37 11.76 7.68 7.38
N LYS A 38 11.12 7.08 8.40
CA LYS A 38 11.71 5.98 9.17
C LYS A 38 11.93 4.72 8.33
N TYR A 39 11.00 4.44 7.40
CA TYR A 39 11.21 3.35 6.45
C TYR A 39 12.44 3.59 5.57
N ALA A 40 12.61 4.81 5.04
CA ALA A 40 13.76 5.17 4.23
C ALA A 40 15.08 5.00 5.02
N GLU A 41 15.10 5.47 6.27
CA GLU A 41 16.25 5.35 7.16
C GLU A 41 16.63 3.88 7.39
N TYR A 42 15.68 3.05 7.84
CA TYR A 42 15.97 1.65 8.18
C TYR A 42 16.24 0.77 6.97
N SER A 43 15.61 1.05 5.83
CA SER A 43 15.79 0.28 4.59
C SER A 43 17.04 0.66 3.81
N ARG A 44 17.73 1.76 4.15
CA ARG A 44 18.97 2.21 3.50
C ARG A 44 18.88 2.30 1.98
N GLY A 45 17.76 2.81 1.45
CA GLY A 45 17.53 2.97 0.02
C GLY A 45 16.78 1.82 -0.67
N TYR A 46 16.48 0.74 0.04
CA TYR A 46 15.71 -0.39 -0.51
C TYR A 46 14.19 -0.23 -0.36
N ALA A 47 13.70 0.94 0.08
CA ALA A 47 12.28 1.22 0.15
C ALA A 47 11.73 1.73 -1.19
N TRP A 48 10.61 1.14 -1.64
CA TRP A 48 9.79 1.61 -2.75
C TRP A 48 8.46 2.10 -2.18
N PHE A 49 8.03 3.32 -2.51
CA PHE A 49 6.80 3.86 -1.96
C PHE A 49 5.59 3.46 -2.79
N GLN A 50 4.58 2.88 -2.15
CA GLN A 50 3.32 2.51 -2.80
C GLN A 50 2.29 3.61 -2.56
N LEU A 51 1.82 4.22 -3.64
CA LEU A 51 0.84 5.29 -3.70
C LEU A 51 -0.52 4.77 -4.13
N TYR A 52 -1.56 5.19 -3.43
CA TYR A 52 -2.95 5.15 -3.91
C TYR A 52 -3.33 6.49 -4.53
N TYR A 53 -4.33 6.48 -5.40
CA TYR A 53 -4.94 7.71 -5.92
C TYR A 53 -5.38 8.64 -4.79
N MET A 54 -5.13 9.91 -4.99
CA MET A 54 -5.52 10.99 -4.09
C MET A 54 -6.13 12.12 -4.92
N ALA A 55 -7.41 12.43 -4.68
CA ALA A 55 -8.13 13.47 -5.43
C ALA A 55 -7.63 14.89 -5.09
N ASP A 56 -7.11 15.10 -3.88
CA ASP A 56 -6.54 16.38 -3.48
C ASP A 56 -5.09 16.49 -3.94
N HIS A 57 -4.88 17.24 -5.02
CA HIS A 57 -3.57 17.47 -5.62
C HIS A 57 -2.59 18.18 -4.66
N VAL A 58 -3.08 19.05 -3.77
CA VAL A 58 -2.21 19.73 -2.78
C VAL A 58 -1.64 18.73 -1.77
N VAL A 59 -2.47 17.80 -1.31
CA VAL A 59 -2.04 16.73 -0.41
C VAL A 59 -1.11 15.77 -1.13
N LEU A 60 -1.41 15.43 -2.38
CA LEU A 60 -0.58 14.58 -3.23
C LEU A 60 0.82 15.18 -3.43
N GLU A 61 0.92 16.42 -3.85
CA GLU A 61 2.21 17.11 -4.08
C GLU A 61 3.05 17.19 -2.79
N LYS A 62 2.41 17.51 -1.66
CA LYS A 62 3.10 17.49 -0.36
C LYS A 62 3.66 16.09 -0.05
N LEU A 63 2.88 15.04 -0.34
CA LEU A 63 3.31 13.67 -0.13
C LEU A 63 4.45 13.29 -1.07
N LEU A 64 4.36 13.59 -2.38
CA LEU A 64 5.41 13.33 -3.36
C LEU A 64 6.73 14.03 -2.98
N ASN A 65 6.64 15.29 -2.54
CA ASN A 65 7.81 16.04 -2.07
C ASN A 65 8.44 15.42 -0.82
N ARG A 66 7.63 14.89 0.12
CA ARG A 66 8.16 14.17 1.29
C ARG A 66 8.86 12.88 0.88
N ILE A 67 8.27 12.13 -0.05
CA ILE A 67 8.86 10.88 -0.57
C ILE A 67 10.21 11.16 -1.24
N LEU A 68 10.29 12.21 -2.08
CA LEU A 68 11.52 12.64 -2.73
C LEU A 68 12.59 13.05 -1.71
N LYS A 69 12.22 13.90 -0.72
CA LYS A 69 13.12 14.34 0.35
C LYS A 69 13.65 13.20 1.20
N ALA A 70 12.85 12.16 1.41
CA ALA A 70 13.25 10.95 2.13
C ALA A 70 14.16 10.02 1.29
N GLY A 71 14.42 10.35 0.02
CA GLY A 71 15.37 9.64 -0.82
C GLY A 71 14.82 8.44 -1.59
N TYR A 72 13.50 8.29 -1.67
CA TYR A 72 12.89 7.22 -2.49
C TYR A 72 13.21 7.39 -3.98
N LYS A 73 13.58 6.29 -4.63
CA LYS A 73 13.87 6.24 -6.06
C LYS A 73 12.78 5.57 -6.89
N THR A 74 11.87 4.85 -6.25
CA THR A 74 10.80 4.12 -6.94
C THR A 74 9.45 4.40 -6.29
N LEU A 75 8.49 4.82 -7.11
CA LEU A 75 7.10 5.00 -6.76
C LEU A 75 6.28 3.87 -7.40
N ILE A 76 5.46 3.18 -6.62
CA ILE A 76 4.53 2.16 -7.09
C ILE A 76 3.12 2.76 -7.04
N PHE A 77 2.56 3.12 -8.17
CA PHE A 77 1.18 3.59 -8.24
C PHE A 77 0.22 2.41 -8.40
N THR A 78 -0.75 2.29 -7.49
CA THR A 78 -1.69 1.17 -7.44
C THR A 78 -3.02 1.54 -8.05
N ILE A 79 -3.42 0.84 -9.12
CA ILE A 79 -4.63 1.13 -9.92
C ILE A 79 -5.75 0.10 -9.75
N ASP A 80 -5.49 -1.03 -9.11
CA ASP A 80 -6.42 -2.16 -8.96
C ASP A 80 -7.40 -2.01 -7.78
N VAL A 81 -7.57 -0.81 -7.24
CA VAL A 81 -8.44 -0.49 -6.10
C VAL A 81 -9.30 0.75 -6.39
N PRO A 82 -10.18 0.71 -7.40
CA PRO A 82 -11.06 1.86 -7.67
C PRO A 82 -12.01 2.13 -6.50
N GLU A 83 -12.49 1.06 -5.86
CA GLU A 83 -13.34 1.12 -4.67
C GLU A 83 -12.81 0.19 -3.57
N VAL A 84 -13.27 0.40 -2.35
CA VAL A 84 -12.89 -0.47 -1.22
C VAL A 84 -13.50 -1.85 -1.41
N GLY A 85 -12.66 -2.87 -1.57
CA GLY A 85 -13.11 -4.26 -1.79
C GLY A 85 -13.94 -4.78 -0.61
N PHE A 86 -15.02 -5.49 -0.93
CA PHE A 86 -15.84 -6.17 0.05
C PHE A 86 -15.09 -7.37 0.64
N ARG A 87 -14.98 -7.43 1.97
CA ARG A 87 -14.19 -8.44 2.69
C ARG A 87 -15.05 -9.19 3.70
N PRO A 88 -15.83 -10.17 3.26
CA PRO A 88 -16.82 -10.85 4.10
C PRO A 88 -16.19 -11.53 5.31
N ASN A 89 -15.01 -12.12 5.17
CA ASN A 89 -14.33 -12.79 6.29
C ASN A 89 -13.87 -11.80 7.37
N GLU A 90 -13.41 -10.62 7.01
CA GLU A 90 -13.02 -9.58 7.96
C GLU A 90 -14.26 -9.09 8.73
N ILE A 91 -15.37 -8.85 8.02
CA ILE A 91 -16.65 -8.43 8.63
C ILE A 91 -17.20 -9.53 9.55
N LYS A 92 -17.20 -10.79 9.09
CA LYS A 92 -17.66 -11.95 9.86
C LYS A 92 -16.85 -12.14 11.15
N ASN A 93 -15.56 -11.81 11.13
CA ASN A 93 -14.68 -11.85 12.29
C ASN A 93 -14.73 -10.57 13.14
N GLY A 94 -15.59 -9.62 12.81
CA GLY A 94 -15.80 -8.40 13.59
C GLY A 94 -14.74 -7.32 13.35
N LEU A 95 -13.92 -7.45 12.30
CA LEU A 95 -12.98 -6.39 11.90
C LEU A 95 -13.73 -5.33 11.07
N THR A 96 -14.31 -4.36 11.75
CA THR A 96 -15.00 -3.22 11.13
C THR A 96 -14.16 -1.93 11.28
N MET A 97 -14.38 -0.98 10.38
CA MET A 97 -13.77 0.36 10.53
C MET A 97 -14.89 1.42 10.63
N PRO A 98 -14.92 2.21 11.71
CA PRO A 98 -14.01 2.22 12.85
C PRO A 98 -14.08 0.92 13.67
N PHE A 99 -12.95 0.51 14.24
CA PHE A 99 -12.86 -0.71 15.05
C PHE A 99 -13.68 -0.55 16.34
N LYS A 100 -14.53 -1.54 16.61
CA LYS A 100 -15.36 -1.56 17.83
C LYS A 100 -14.93 -2.70 18.74
N LEU A 101 -14.56 -2.36 19.98
CA LEU A 101 -14.28 -3.35 21.00
C LEU A 101 -15.60 -3.88 21.58
N GLY A 102 -15.85 -5.17 21.40
CA GLY A 102 -16.94 -5.89 22.04
C GLY A 102 -16.42 -7.05 22.89
N PRO A 103 -17.30 -7.76 23.63
CA PRO A 103 -16.91 -8.87 24.50
C PRO A 103 -16.13 -9.98 23.76
N ARG A 104 -16.51 -10.27 22.50
CA ARG A 104 -15.84 -11.26 21.65
C ARG A 104 -14.39 -10.86 21.36
N GLN A 105 -14.14 -9.59 20.99
CA GLN A 105 -12.82 -9.08 20.72
C GLN A 105 -11.94 -9.04 21.96
N ILE A 106 -12.53 -8.68 23.12
CA ILE A 106 -11.82 -8.70 24.41
C ILE A 106 -11.38 -10.13 24.75
N PHE A 107 -12.26 -11.10 24.58
CA PHE A 107 -11.94 -12.51 24.81
C PHE A 107 -10.83 -13.00 23.86
N ASP A 108 -10.95 -12.68 22.57
CA ASP A 108 -9.92 -13.03 21.58
C ASP A 108 -8.57 -12.42 21.94
N PHE A 109 -8.52 -11.16 22.35
CA PHE A 109 -7.29 -10.51 22.82
C PHE A 109 -6.71 -11.16 24.07
N ALA A 110 -7.57 -11.58 25.01
CA ALA A 110 -7.13 -12.29 26.20
C ALA A 110 -6.49 -13.65 25.88
N MET A 111 -6.96 -14.31 24.82
CA MET A 111 -6.38 -15.58 24.34
C MET A 111 -5.03 -15.39 23.61
N HIS A 112 -4.66 -14.14 23.27
CA HIS A 112 -3.39 -13.80 22.61
C HIS A 112 -2.55 -12.81 23.46
N PRO A 113 -2.15 -13.18 24.69
CA PRO A 113 -1.57 -12.26 25.68
C PRO A 113 -0.28 -11.60 25.18
N SER A 114 0.57 -12.31 24.46
CA SER A 114 1.83 -11.78 23.94
C SER A 114 1.61 -10.61 22.96
N TRP A 115 0.65 -10.73 22.05
CA TRP A 115 0.28 -9.68 21.11
C TRP A 115 -0.42 -8.53 21.82
N SER A 116 -1.36 -8.85 22.71
CA SER A 116 -2.21 -7.89 23.41
C SER A 116 -1.40 -6.99 24.33
N LEU A 117 -0.51 -7.56 25.15
CA LEU A 117 0.37 -6.79 26.03
C LEU A 117 1.31 -5.87 25.26
N LYS A 118 1.93 -6.36 24.19
CA LYS A 118 2.77 -5.52 23.33
C LYS A 118 1.99 -4.38 22.71
N THR A 119 0.79 -4.65 22.18
CA THR A 119 -0.07 -3.63 21.58
C THR A 119 -0.56 -2.62 22.61
N LEU A 120 -0.88 -3.06 23.83
CA LEU A 120 -1.29 -2.18 24.92
C LEU A 120 -0.16 -1.21 25.33
N LEU A 121 1.07 -1.71 25.44
CA LEU A 121 2.25 -0.91 25.81
C LEU A 121 2.66 0.09 24.72
N HIS A 122 2.52 -0.25 23.44
CA HIS A 122 2.93 0.60 22.31
C HIS A 122 1.79 1.40 21.69
N GLY A 123 0.56 1.16 22.13
CA GLY A 123 -0.65 1.78 21.60
C GLY A 123 -1.17 1.12 20.31
N ALA A 124 -2.42 1.46 19.97
CA ALA A 124 -3.05 0.95 18.76
C ALA A 124 -2.33 1.45 17.50
N PRO A 125 -2.15 0.61 16.45
CA PRO A 125 -1.54 1.02 15.20
C PRO A 125 -2.27 2.21 14.56
N LYS A 126 -1.51 3.21 14.10
CA LYS A 126 -2.01 4.41 13.41
C LYS A 126 -1.37 4.50 12.03
N PHE A 127 -1.91 5.37 11.17
CA PHE A 127 -1.26 5.67 9.89
C PHE A 127 -0.03 6.54 10.12
N GLY A 128 1.15 6.00 9.88
CA GLY A 128 2.42 6.70 10.15
C GLY A 128 2.72 7.84 9.18
N ASN A 129 2.11 7.84 7.99
CA ASN A 129 2.36 8.86 6.97
C ASN A 129 1.49 10.10 7.12
N PHE A 130 0.42 10.05 7.91
CA PHE A 130 -0.54 11.14 8.10
C PHE A 130 -0.70 11.42 9.59
N SER A 131 -0.36 12.63 10.00
CA SER A 131 -0.52 13.10 11.38
C SER A 131 -1.98 13.44 11.71
N ASP A 132 -2.78 13.72 10.67
CA ASP A 132 -4.20 14.03 10.76
C ASP A 132 -5.01 12.94 10.05
N THR A 133 -6.01 12.39 10.75
CA THR A 133 -6.92 11.38 10.21
C THR A 133 -7.74 11.90 9.02
N ASN A 134 -7.84 13.21 8.84
CA ASN A 134 -8.57 13.83 7.74
C ASN A 134 -7.77 13.90 6.43
N SER A 135 -6.45 13.74 6.46
CA SER A 135 -5.61 13.84 5.26
C SER A 135 -5.54 12.55 4.43
N PHE A 136 -5.99 11.41 4.96
CA PHE A 136 -6.10 10.14 4.23
C PHE A 136 -7.43 9.45 4.51
N ASN A 137 -8.37 9.60 3.59
CA ASN A 137 -9.64 8.89 3.68
C ASN A 137 -9.52 7.50 3.05
N ARG A 138 -9.49 6.46 3.89
CA ARG A 138 -9.43 5.06 3.46
C ARG A 138 -10.61 4.66 2.58
N ASN A 139 -11.79 5.25 2.82
CA ASN A 139 -13.03 4.92 2.12
C ASN A 139 -13.29 5.83 0.91
N ALA A 140 -12.39 6.77 0.60
CA ALA A 140 -12.53 7.58 -0.60
C ALA A 140 -12.43 6.71 -1.85
N SER A 141 -13.27 6.99 -2.84
CA SER A 141 -13.18 6.41 -4.18
C SER A 141 -11.82 6.72 -4.79
N ARG A 142 -11.26 5.75 -5.47
CA ARG A 142 -10.00 5.86 -6.22
C ARG A 142 -10.24 5.67 -7.72
N ALA A 143 -11.50 5.80 -8.16
CA ALA A 143 -11.89 5.70 -9.55
C ALA A 143 -11.25 6.76 -10.47
N GLY A 144 -10.75 7.86 -9.89
CA GLY A 144 -9.94 8.85 -10.60
C GLY A 144 -8.49 8.45 -10.91
N ALA A 145 -8.11 7.20 -10.66
CA ALA A 145 -6.84 6.63 -11.11
C ALA A 145 -6.89 6.30 -12.62
N ASP A 146 -7.10 7.32 -13.44
CA ASP A 146 -7.23 7.25 -14.89
C ASP A 146 -5.93 7.60 -15.63
N TRP A 147 -6.00 7.66 -16.96
CA TRP A 147 -4.85 7.97 -17.82
C TRP A 147 -4.33 9.40 -17.66
N GLU A 148 -5.20 10.35 -17.37
CA GLU A 148 -4.84 11.76 -17.15
C GLU A 148 -4.07 11.90 -15.82
N PHE A 149 -4.56 11.22 -14.79
CA PHE A 149 -3.85 11.17 -13.51
C PHE A 149 -2.48 10.48 -13.64
N LEU A 150 -2.38 9.42 -14.45
CA LEU A 150 -1.11 8.75 -14.69
C LEU A 150 -0.09 9.67 -15.38
N LYS A 151 -0.51 10.44 -16.39
CA LYS A 151 0.34 11.45 -17.04
C LYS A 151 0.77 12.52 -16.05
N TYR A 152 -0.21 13.07 -15.29
CA TYR A 152 0.08 14.03 -14.23
C TYR A 152 1.13 13.48 -13.25
N LEU A 153 0.98 12.25 -12.80
CA LEU A 153 1.91 11.62 -11.87
C LEU A 153 3.31 11.44 -12.49
N ARG A 154 3.40 11.05 -13.78
CA ARG A 154 4.68 10.96 -14.50
C ARG A 154 5.39 12.31 -14.57
N ASP A 155 4.66 13.38 -14.84
CA ASP A 155 5.23 14.72 -14.96
C ASP A 155 5.78 15.26 -13.62
N HIS A 156 5.16 14.84 -12.50
CA HIS A 156 5.52 15.29 -11.15
C HIS A 156 6.47 14.32 -10.39
N TRP A 157 6.70 13.13 -10.92
CA TRP A 157 7.60 12.16 -10.32
C TRP A 157 8.83 11.89 -11.21
N PRO A 158 10.01 12.42 -10.86
CA PRO A 158 11.18 12.40 -11.76
C PRO A 158 11.94 11.06 -11.78
N ASN A 159 11.69 10.17 -10.82
CA ASN A 159 12.38 8.89 -10.68
C ASN A 159 11.55 7.72 -11.25
N ASN A 160 11.90 6.47 -10.92
CA ASN A 160 11.23 5.27 -11.42
C ASN A 160 9.76 5.23 -11.01
N LEU A 161 8.87 5.06 -11.98
CA LEU A 161 7.44 4.90 -11.81
C LEU A 161 7.01 3.48 -12.21
N VAL A 162 6.48 2.73 -11.25
CA VAL A 162 5.98 1.37 -11.45
C VAL A 162 4.46 1.38 -11.27
N ILE A 163 3.72 0.77 -12.19
CA ILE A 163 2.25 0.66 -12.08
C ILE A 163 1.88 -0.74 -11.61
N LYS A 164 1.19 -0.82 -10.48
CA LYS A 164 0.72 -2.06 -9.89
C LYS A 164 -0.78 -2.26 -10.12
N GLY A 165 -1.15 -3.47 -10.51
CA GLY A 165 -2.54 -3.86 -10.75
C GLY A 165 -2.89 -3.99 -12.22
N VAL A 166 -1.87 -4.07 -13.08
CA VAL A 166 -2.06 -4.22 -14.52
C VAL A 166 -2.34 -5.68 -14.84
N LEU A 167 -3.44 -5.94 -15.54
CA LEU A 167 -3.88 -7.28 -15.97
C LEU A 167 -4.20 -7.34 -17.47
N ASN A 168 -4.02 -6.24 -18.20
CA ASN A 168 -4.29 -6.12 -19.62
C ASN A 168 -2.98 -5.71 -20.35
N THR A 169 -2.65 -6.44 -21.42
CA THR A 169 -1.44 -6.19 -22.22
C THR A 169 -1.48 -4.88 -22.99
N GLU A 170 -2.65 -4.46 -23.47
CA GLU A 170 -2.78 -3.17 -24.18
C GLU A 170 -2.57 -2.00 -23.23
N ASP A 171 -3.10 -2.09 -21.99
CA ASP A 171 -2.85 -1.07 -20.97
C ASP A 171 -1.34 -0.98 -20.66
N ALA A 172 -0.64 -2.12 -20.57
CA ALA A 172 0.80 -2.14 -20.36
C ALA A 172 1.58 -1.45 -21.49
N LYS A 173 1.17 -1.65 -22.75
CA LYS A 173 1.75 -0.95 -23.91
C LYS A 173 1.52 0.56 -23.85
N ASN A 174 0.28 0.97 -23.53
CA ASN A 174 -0.08 2.38 -23.39
C ASN A 174 0.72 3.06 -22.26
N MET A 175 0.89 2.37 -21.12
CA MET A 175 1.70 2.87 -20.00
C MET A 175 3.16 3.06 -20.40
N LYS A 176 3.73 2.16 -21.20
CA LYS A 176 5.08 2.33 -21.76
C LYS A 176 5.17 3.61 -22.58
N GLY A 177 4.15 3.93 -23.38
CA GLY A 177 4.09 5.16 -24.17
C GLY A 177 4.05 6.44 -23.31
N ILE A 178 3.56 6.37 -22.09
CA ILE A 178 3.54 7.48 -21.12
C ILE A 178 4.89 7.64 -20.41
N GLY A 179 5.80 6.67 -20.53
CA GLY A 179 7.09 6.70 -19.84
C GLY A 179 7.08 6.04 -18.47
N VAL A 180 6.25 5.01 -18.27
CA VAL A 180 6.27 4.15 -17.09
C VAL A 180 7.47 3.22 -17.16
N ASP A 181 8.23 3.11 -16.07
CA ASP A 181 9.47 2.35 -16.00
C ASP A 181 9.27 0.86 -15.69
N GLY A 182 8.14 0.49 -15.10
CA GLY A 182 7.87 -0.90 -14.75
C GLY A 182 6.40 -1.21 -14.54
N ILE A 183 6.04 -2.48 -14.79
CA ILE A 183 4.70 -3.02 -14.59
C ILE A 183 4.75 -4.09 -13.50
N TYR A 184 3.86 -3.97 -12.52
CA TYR A 184 3.65 -4.97 -11.49
C TYR A 184 2.31 -5.68 -11.76
N VAL A 185 2.37 -6.85 -12.39
CA VAL A 185 1.18 -7.67 -12.69
C VAL A 185 0.58 -8.19 -11.40
N SER A 186 -0.65 -7.80 -11.10
CA SER A 186 -1.30 -8.10 -9.82
C SER A 186 -2.81 -7.99 -9.91
N SER A 187 -3.51 -8.92 -9.30
CA SER A 187 -4.96 -8.86 -9.01
C SER A 187 -5.24 -8.47 -7.55
N HIS A 188 -4.26 -7.86 -6.87
CA HIS A 188 -4.32 -7.53 -5.44
C HIS A 188 -4.56 -8.77 -4.55
N GLY A 189 -4.13 -9.95 -4.99
CA GLY A 189 -4.40 -11.22 -4.31
C GLY A 189 -5.89 -11.61 -4.28
N GLY A 190 -6.68 -11.18 -5.27
CA GLY A 190 -8.12 -11.40 -5.32
C GLY A 190 -8.93 -10.63 -4.28
N ARG A 191 -8.29 -9.72 -3.53
CA ARG A 191 -8.93 -9.02 -2.39
C ARG A 191 -9.78 -7.81 -2.80
N GLN A 192 -9.73 -7.39 -4.06
CA GLN A 192 -10.48 -6.24 -4.57
C GLN A 192 -11.64 -6.67 -5.46
N LEU A 193 -11.37 -7.57 -6.41
CA LEU A 193 -12.36 -8.15 -7.31
C LEU A 193 -12.14 -9.66 -7.35
N ALA A 194 -13.10 -10.44 -6.82
CA ALA A 194 -12.98 -11.89 -6.74
C ALA A 194 -12.97 -12.58 -8.13
N SER A 195 -13.61 -11.94 -9.12
CA SER A 195 -13.65 -12.38 -10.52
C SER A 195 -12.52 -11.83 -11.39
N ALA A 196 -11.53 -11.14 -10.81
CA ALA A 196 -10.40 -10.64 -11.57
C ALA A 196 -9.60 -11.78 -12.19
N PRO A 197 -9.00 -11.58 -13.39
CA PRO A 197 -8.07 -12.56 -13.98
C PRO A 197 -6.95 -12.91 -13.01
N VAL A 198 -6.56 -14.18 -13.00
CA VAL A 198 -5.44 -14.62 -12.16
C VAL A 198 -4.13 -14.10 -12.78
N SER A 199 -3.37 -13.36 -12.01
CA SER A 199 -2.19 -12.61 -12.49
C SER A 199 -1.08 -13.47 -13.11
N TYR A 200 -0.98 -14.75 -12.77
CA TYR A 200 0.08 -15.63 -13.30
C TYR A 200 -0.40 -16.65 -14.36
N THR A 201 -1.65 -17.09 -14.36
CA THR A 201 -2.14 -18.10 -15.34
C THR A 201 -2.33 -17.50 -16.72
N HIS A 202 -2.72 -16.22 -16.81
CA HIS A 202 -2.89 -15.55 -18.09
C HIS A 202 -1.55 -15.16 -18.74
N LEU A 203 -0.48 -15.01 -17.98
CA LEU A 203 0.87 -14.80 -18.52
C LEU A 203 1.43 -16.07 -19.14
N ARG A 204 1.22 -17.25 -18.52
CA ARG A 204 1.67 -18.54 -19.05
C ARG A 204 0.94 -18.97 -20.32
N ALA A 205 -0.31 -18.57 -20.52
CA ALA A 205 -1.07 -18.91 -21.73
C ALA A 205 -0.53 -18.26 -23.02
N HIS A 206 0.39 -17.31 -22.90
CA HIS A 206 1.04 -16.63 -24.03
C HIS A 206 2.48 -17.09 -24.28
N GLU A 207 3.00 -18.03 -23.48
CA GLU A 207 4.36 -18.60 -23.64
C GLU A 207 4.35 -19.93 -24.42
N THR A 208 3.20 -20.43 -24.83
CA THR A 208 3.00 -21.59 -25.72
C THR A 208 2.33 -21.16 -27.02
#